data_05a32c9905fc8818e3482a7c09ba9bf9
#
_entry.id   05a32c9905fc8818e3482a7c09ba9bf9
#
_cell.length_a   1.000
_cell.length_b   1.000
_cell.length_c   1.000
_cell.angle_alpha   90.00
_cell.angle_beta   90.00
_cell.angle_gamma   90.00
#
_symmetry.space_group_name_H-M   'P 1'
#
loop_
_entity.id
_entity.type
_entity.pdbx_description
1 polymer ?
#
loop_
_entity_poly.entity_id
_entity_poly.type
_entity_poly.pdbx_seq_one_letter_code
_entity_poly.pdbx_strand_id
1 'polypeptide(L)'
;MATAVRTRTTYGIVQLYALVFGIAYLGVAVLEVALGANGLKIGGITILQATLVQNLIHWVVGIAVLGSFFAGESMAKLVARAVGLVFVLVSVLGLFVEPLTGQLLGFPEGLPLSYNVVHVLTAAAALFAGFAAQRAYGQDR
;
A
#
# COMPACT_ATOMS: atom_id res chain seq x y z
N MET A 1 -28.13 11.46 -37.35
CA MET A 1 -27.99 10.56 -36.18
C MET A 1 -26.56 10.63 -35.74
N ALA A 2 -26.25 11.26 -34.61
CA ALA A 2 -24.90 11.32 -34.08
C ALA A 2 -24.65 10.03 -33.28
N THR A 3 -23.73 9.19 -33.75
CA THR A 3 -23.25 8.02 -33.03
C THR A 3 -22.42 8.49 -31.86
N ALA A 4 -22.93 8.31 -30.64
CA ALA A 4 -22.18 8.57 -29.43
C ALA A 4 -20.98 7.61 -29.36
N VAL A 5 -19.79 8.14 -29.56
CA VAL A 5 -18.52 7.40 -29.36
C VAL A 5 -18.39 7.17 -27.87
N ARG A 6 -18.63 5.93 -27.44
CA ARG A 6 -18.44 5.47 -26.06
C ARG A 6 -16.93 5.40 -25.80
N THR A 7 -16.37 6.46 -25.23
CA THR A 7 -14.99 6.44 -24.77
C THR A 7 -14.85 5.41 -23.65
N ARG A 8 -14.17 4.28 -23.90
CA ARG A 8 -13.77 3.33 -22.86
C ARG A 8 -12.72 4.02 -22.00
N THR A 9 -13.04 4.29 -20.76
CA THR A 9 -12.06 4.75 -19.77
C THR A 9 -11.16 3.56 -19.43
N THR A 10 -9.94 3.55 -19.93
CA THR A 10 -8.93 2.54 -19.56
C THR A 10 -8.09 3.10 -18.42
N TYR A 11 -8.16 2.46 -17.25
CA TYR A 11 -7.32 2.84 -16.11
C TYR A 11 -5.86 2.44 -16.35
N GLY A 12 -4.93 3.33 -16.02
CA GLY A 12 -3.50 3.04 -16.05
C GLY A 12 -3.07 2.13 -14.89
N ILE A 13 -1.84 1.59 -14.99
CA ILE A 13 -1.26 0.70 -13.97
C ILE A 13 -1.32 1.31 -12.58
N VAL A 14 -1.01 2.60 -12.45
CA VAL A 14 -1.02 3.29 -11.15
C VAL A 14 -2.43 3.43 -10.57
N GLN A 15 -3.45 3.61 -11.41
CA GLN A 15 -4.84 3.67 -10.92
C GLN A 15 -5.33 2.29 -10.48
N LEU A 16 -4.95 1.23 -11.19
CA LEU A 16 -5.22 -0.15 -10.76
C LEU A 16 -4.51 -0.47 -9.45
N TYR A 17 -3.25 -0.05 -9.32
CA TYR A 17 -2.52 -0.14 -8.05
C TYR A 17 -3.30 0.59 -6.94
N ALA A 18 -3.70 1.84 -7.16
CA ALA A 18 -4.41 2.65 -6.16
C ALA A 18 -5.74 1.99 -5.73
N LEU A 19 -6.48 1.41 -6.65
CA LEU A 19 -7.72 0.70 -6.34
C LEU A 19 -7.45 -0.58 -5.52
N VAL A 20 -6.59 -1.47 -6.03
CA VAL A 20 -6.36 -2.79 -5.44
C VAL A 20 -5.67 -2.66 -4.08
N PHE A 21 -4.59 -1.88 -4.01
CA PHE A 21 -3.84 -1.73 -2.75
C PHE A 21 -4.59 -0.87 -1.74
N GLY A 22 -5.33 0.16 -2.18
CA GLY A 22 -6.17 0.93 -1.28
C GLY A 22 -7.24 0.07 -0.59
N ILE A 23 -7.93 -0.79 -1.35
CA ILE A 23 -8.87 -1.76 -0.79
C ILE A 23 -8.16 -2.75 0.13
N ALA A 24 -6.97 -3.26 -0.25
CA ALA A 24 -6.20 -4.21 0.55
C ALA A 24 -5.79 -3.60 1.90
N TYR A 25 -5.25 -2.36 1.92
CA TYR A 25 -4.89 -1.67 3.16
C TYR A 25 -6.09 -1.45 4.09
N LEU A 26 -7.22 -0.99 3.55
CA LEU A 26 -8.43 -0.81 4.35
C LEU A 26 -8.96 -2.16 4.85
N GLY A 27 -8.90 -3.21 4.02
CA GLY A 27 -9.25 -4.57 4.42
C GLY A 27 -8.40 -5.07 5.58
N VAL A 28 -7.08 -4.85 5.51
CA VAL A 28 -6.15 -5.18 6.60
C VAL A 28 -6.49 -4.39 7.86
N ALA A 29 -6.74 -3.08 7.75
CA ALA A 29 -7.10 -2.25 8.89
C ALA A 29 -8.39 -2.75 9.60
N VAL A 30 -9.39 -3.15 8.83
CA VAL A 30 -10.63 -3.74 9.37
C VAL A 30 -10.35 -5.09 10.04
N LEU A 31 -9.56 -5.96 9.40
CA LEU A 31 -9.19 -7.26 9.96
C LEU A 31 -8.40 -7.12 11.27
N GLU A 32 -7.50 -6.17 11.36
CA GLU A 32 -6.74 -5.88 12.58
C GLU A 32 -7.66 -5.50 13.74
N VAL A 33 -8.67 -4.67 13.49
CA VAL A 33 -9.67 -4.32 14.50
C VAL A 33 -10.46 -5.56 14.92
N ALA A 34 -10.86 -6.40 13.97
CA ALA A 34 -11.66 -7.60 14.25
C ALA A 34 -10.87 -8.68 15.00
N LEU A 35 -9.57 -8.84 14.71
CA LEU A 35 -8.70 -9.83 15.36
C LEU A 35 -8.16 -9.34 16.71
N GLY A 36 -8.11 -8.03 16.92
CA GLY A 36 -7.57 -7.42 18.14
C GLY A 36 -6.10 -7.79 18.38
N ALA A 37 -5.66 -7.72 19.62
CA ALA A 37 -4.28 -7.96 20.03
C ALA A 37 -3.77 -9.39 19.76
N ASN A 38 -4.68 -10.36 19.58
CA ASN A 38 -4.30 -11.77 19.34
C ASN A 38 -3.70 -11.96 17.94
N GLY A 39 -4.10 -11.12 16.98
CA GLY A 39 -3.63 -11.18 15.61
C GLY A 39 -3.94 -12.50 14.91
N LEU A 40 -3.30 -12.71 13.77
CA LEU A 40 -3.35 -13.95 12.97
C LEU A 40 -1.96 -14.58 12.92
N LYS A 41 -1.86 -15.84 13.35
CA LYS A 41 -0.62 -16.64 13.26
C LYS A 41 -0.89 -17.92 12.46
N ILE A 42 0.04 -18.26 11.58
CA ILE A 42 0.01 -19.50 10.77
C ILE A 42 1.36 -20.20 10.94
N GLY A 43 1.35 -21.45 11.43
CA GLY A 43 2.59 -22.23 11.63
C GLY A 43 3.59 -21.55 12.58
N GLY A 44 3.11 -20.78 13.57
CA GLY A 44 3.97 -20.02 14.49
C GLY A 44 4.49 -18.69 13.94
N ILE A 45 4.25 -18.39 12.67
CA ILE A 45 4.63 -17.11 12.04
C ILE A 45 3.50 -16.11 12.23
N THR A 46 3.83 -14.92 12.75
CA THR A 46 2.87 -13.82 12.83
C THR A 46 2.64 -13.25 11.43
N ILE A 47 1.42 -13.41 10.94
CA ILE A 47 1.00 -12.88 9.62
C ILE A 47 0.39 -11.50 9.77
N LEU A 48 -0.42 -11.29 10.81
CA LEU A 48 -1.06 -10.03 11.11
C LEU A 48 -1.18 -9.88 12.62
N GLN A 49 -0.68 -8.78 13.16
CA GLN A 49 -0.82 -8.43 14.56
C GLN A 49 -1.24 -6.97 14.66
N ALA A 50 -2.31 -6.73 15.40
CA ALA A 50 -2.86 -5.39 15.55
C ALA A 50 -2.12 -4.64 16.65
N THR A 51 -1.29 -3.69 16.28
CA THR A 51 -0.90 -2.59 17.17
C THR A 51 -1.73 -1.37 16.80
N LEU A 52 -1.99 -0.49 17.77
CA LEU A 52 -2.76 0.74 17.51
C LEU A 52 -2.08 1.58 16.43
N VAL A 53 -0.76 1.74 16.52
CA VAL A 53 0.01 2.56 15.59
C VAL A 53 -0.07 1.99 14.18
N GLN A 54 0.12 0.69 14.04
CA GLN A 54 0.10 0.04 12.73
C GLN A 54 -1.30 0.08 12.11
N ASN A 55 -2.34 -0.15 12.90
CA ASN A 55 -3.71 -0.04 12.43
C ASN A 55 -4.03 1.37 11.93
N LEU A 56 -3.63 2.41 12.66
CA LEU A 56 -3.79 3.80 12.22
C LEU A 56 -3.05 4.07 10.90
N ILE A 57 -1.83 3.54 10.74
CA ILE A 57 -1.08 3.66 9.49
C ILE A 57 -1.83 2.99 8.34
N HIS A 58 -2.38 1.79 8.54
CA HIS A 58 -3.17 1.09 7.51
C HIS A 58 -4.41 1.88 7.09
N TRP A 59 -5.13 2.49 8.04
CA TRP A 59 -6.24 3.39 7.72
C TRP A 59 -5.79 4.60 6.91
N VAL A 60 -4.75 5.32 7.35
CA VAL A 60 -4.26 6.53 6.67
C VAL A 60 -3.76 6.20 5.27
N VAL A 61 -2.93 5.17 5.13
CA VAL A 61 -2.39 4.75 3.83
C VAL A 61 -3.51 4.25 2.92
N GLY A 62 -4.42 3.43 3.45
CA GLY A 62 -5.53 2.90 2.67
C GLY A 62 -6.46 4.00 2.13
N ILE A 63 -6.82 4.98 2.96
CA ILE A 63 -7.64 6.13 2.55
C ILE A 63 -6.88 6.98 1.50
N ALA A 64 -5.60 7.27 1.72
CA ALA A 64 -4.81 8.06 0.79
C ALA A 64 -4.65 7.36 -0.56
N VAL A 65 -4.31 6.07 -0.56
CA VAL A 65 -4.12 5.28 -1.79
C VAL A 65 -5.44 5.12 -2.52
N LEU A 66 -6.53 4.70 -1.86
CA LEU A 66 -7.84 4.55 -2.50
C LEU A 66 -8.39 5.89 -2.96
N GLY A 67 -8.27 6.94 -2.15
CA GLY A 67 -8.69 8.30 -2.53
C GLY A 67 -7.98 8.82 -3.77
N SER A 68 -6.70 8.46 -3.94
CA SER A 68 -5.92 8.85 -5.11
C SER A 68 -6.44 8.22 -6.42
N PHE A 69 -7.08 7.06 -6.36
CA PHE A 69 -7.76 6.47 -7.51
C PHE A 69 -8.85 7.39 -8.08
N PHE A 70 -9.67 7.96 -7.21
CA PHE A 70 -10.75 8.88 -7.59
C PHE A 70 -10.25 10.27 -7.97
N ALA A 71 -9.11 10.69 -7.42
CA ALA A 71 -8.48 11.97 -7.72
C ALA A 71 -7.72 11.99 -9.07
N GLY A 72 -7.58 10.84 -9.72
CA GLY A 72 -6.99 10.70 -11.04
C GLY A 72 -5.52 10.30 -11.04
N GLU A 73 -4.99 10.09 -12.23
CA GLU A 73 -3.69 9.47 -12.44
C GLU A 73 -2.51 10.23 -11.82
N SER A 74 -2.48 11.54 -11.96
CA SER A 74 -1.39 12.36 -11.42
C SER A 74 -1.30 12.25 -9.90
N MET A 75 -2.45 12.24 -9.21
CA MET A 75 -2.53 12.06 -7.77
C MET A 75 -2.16 10.61 -7.40
N ALA A 76 -2.63 9.62 -8.14
CA ALA A 76 -2.27 8.23 -7.90
C ALA A 76 -0.76 8.01 -8.04
N LYS A 77 -0.09 8.64 -9.02
CA LYS A 77 1.38 8.61 -9.15
C LYS A 77 2.09 9.26 -7.96
N LEU A 78 1.64 10.43 -7.55
CA LEU A 78 2.22 11.13 -6.40
C LEU A 78 2.11 10.28 -5.13
N VAL A 79 0.92 9.78 -4.83
CA VAL A 79 0.66 8.96 -3.64
C VAL A 79 1.43 7.64 -3.70
N ALA A 80 1.44 6.95 -4.85
CA ALA A 80 2.20 5.71 -5.00
C ALA A 80 3.70 5.91 -4.76
N ARG A 81 4.30 6.99 -5.29
CA ARG A 81 5.71 7.33 -5.04
C ARG A 81 5.96 7.64 -3.57
N ALA A 82 5.12 8.46 -2.95
CA ALA A 82 5.25 8.81 -1.53
C ALA A 82 5.15 7.57 -0.64
N VAL A 83 4.14 6.73 -0.84
CA VAL A 83 3.97 5.46 -0.13
C VAL A 83 5.18 4.55 -0.36
N GLY A 84 5.62 4.39 -1.60
CA GLY A 84 6.77 3.57 -1.93
C GLY A 84 8.05 4.02 -1.22
N LEU A 85 8.34 5.32 -1.20
CA LEU A 85 9.51 5.87 -0.50
C LEU A 85 9.42 5.70 1.01
N VAL A 86 8.26 5.91 1.61
CA VAL A 86 8.04 5.66 3.05
C VAL A 86 8.28 4.20 3.38
N PHE A 87 7.74 3.26 2.58
CA PHE A 87 7.95 1.84 2.82
C PHE A 87 9.39 1.37 2.57
N VAL A 88 10.14 1.99 1.64
CA VAL A 88 11.59 1.78 1.54
C VAL A 88 12.28 2.17 2.84
N LEU A 89 11.97 3.36 3.36
CA LEU A 89 12.55 3.83 4.62
C LEU A 89 12.23 2.89 5.77
N VAL A 90 10.95 2.51 5.93
CA VAL A 90 10.50 1.57 6.98
C VAL A 90 11.19 0.21 6.83
N SER A 91 11.36 -0.29 5.60
CA SER A 91 12.07 -1.55 5.34
C SER A 91 13.55 -1.47 5.73
N VAL A 92 14.23 -0.40 5.35
CA VAL A 92 15.64 -0.19 5.72
C VAL A 92 15.80 -0.09 7.23
N LEU A 93 14.98 0.73 7.88
CA LEU A 93 15.00 0.86 9.34
C LEU A 93 14.65 -0.46 10.03
N GLY A 94 13.66 -1.20 9.52
CA GLY A 94 13.25 -2.49 10.07
C GLY A 94 14.31 -3.59 9.95
N LEU A 95 15.19 -3.50 8.94
CA LEU A 95 16.28 -4.47 8.75
C LEU A 95 17.56 -4.11 9.52
N PHE A 96 17.87 -2.82 9.64
CA PHE A 96 19.16 -2.37 10.19
C PHE A 96 19.04 -1.71 11.58
N VAL A 97 17.84 -1.23 11.94
CA VAL A 97 17.56 -0.54 13.22
C VAL A 97 16.32 -1.14 13.87
N GLU A 98 16.24 -2.47 13.86
CA GLU A 98 15.07 -3.27 14.26
C GLU A 98 14.44 -2.84 15.60
N PRO A 99 15.20 -2.67 16.71
CA PRO A 99 14.58 -2.32 17.99
C PRO A 99 13.84 -0.98 17.95
N LEU A 100 14.41 0.02 17.28
CA LEU A 100 13.80 1.35 17.16
C LEU A 100 12.54 1.30 16.29
N THR A 101 12.62 0.61 15.15
CA THR A 101 11.48 0.48 14.23
C THR A 101 10.34 -0.28 14.87
N GLY A 102 10.65 -1.36 15.58
CA GLY A 102 9.65 -2.11 16.34
C GLY A 102 8.95 -1.25 17.38
N GLN A 103 9.68 -0.51 18.19
CA GLN A 103 9.12 0.39 19.19
C GLN A 103 8.23 1.48 18.58
N LEU A 104 8.66 2.11 17.48
CA LEU A 104 7.87 3.14 16.79
C LEU A 104 6.55 2.58 16.23
N LEU A 105 6.55 1.33 15.79
CA LEU A 105 5.36 0.67 15.24
C LEU A 105 4.54 -0.08 16.29
N GLY A 106 4.95 -0.03 17.58
CA GLY A 106 4.24 -0.67 18.70
C GLY A 106 4.59 -2.14 18.90
N PHE A 107 5.75 -2.60 18.40
CA PHE A 107 6.30 -3.94 18.64
C PHE A 107 7.52 -3.85 19.56
N PRO A 108 7.35 -4.01 20.89
CA PRO A 108 8.45 -3.83 21.86
C PRO A 108 9.63 -4.79 21.65
N GLU A 109 9.35 -5.98 21.11
CA GLU A 109 10.34 -7.04 20.85
C GLU A 109 10.99 -6.95 19.47
N GLY A 110 10.71 -5.87 18.72
CA GLY A 110 11.17 -5.69 17.35
C GLY A 110 10.10 -6.03 16.29
N LEU A 111 10.33 -5.59 15.06
CA LEU A 111 9.42 -5.82 13.95
C LEU A 111 9.59 -7.26 13.41
N PRO A 112 8.53 -8.09 13.36
CA PRO A 112 8.65 -9.43 12.80
C PRO A 112 9.20 -9.42 11.36
N LEU A 113 10.06 -10.36 11.02
CA LEU A 113 10.66 -10.48 9.69
C LEU A 113 9.59 -10.52 8.57
N SER A 114 8.46 -11.19 8.83
CA SER A 114 7.33 -11.23 7.88
C SER A 114 6.82 -9.84 7.50
N TYR A 115 6.82 -8.90 8.43
CA TYR A 115 6.42 -7.51 8.17
C TYR A 115 7.44 -6.77 7.32
N ASN A 116 8.74 -6.99 7.57
CA ASN A 116 9.79 -6.42 6.72
C ASN A 116 9.66 -6.90 5.28
N VAL A 117 9.39 -8.19 5.07
CA VAL A 117 9.14 -8.74 3.72
C VAL A 117 7.94 -8.07 3.07
N VAL A 118 6.83 -7.93 3.79
CA VAL A 118 5.63 -7.22 3.28
C VAL A 118 5.95 -5.77 2.94
N HIS A 119 6.71 -5.06 3.78
CA HIS A 119 7.09 -3.68 3.53
C HIS A 119 7.95 -3.54 2.27
N VAL A 120 8.92 -4.43 2.05
CA VAL A 120 9.75 -4.46 0.84
C VAL A 120 8.90 -4.69 -0.41
N LEU A 121 8.01 -5.68 -0.38
CA LEU A 121 7.12 -5.99 -1.52
C LEU A 121 6.17 -4.83 -1.81
N THR A 122 5.63 -4.20 -0.76
CA THR A 122 4.77 -3.02 -0.88
C THR A 122 5.53 -1.84 -1.48
N ALA A 123 6.75 -1.58 -1.01
CA ALA A 123 7.60 -0.52 -1.56
C ALA A 123 7.86 -0.74 -3.05
N ALA A 124 8.24 -1.97 -3.43
CA ALA A 124 8.49 -2.34 -4.82
C ALA A 124 7.25 -2.13 -5.72
N ALA A 125 6.09 -2.63 -5.28
CA ALA A 125 4.85 -2.48 -6.02
C ALA A 125 4.43 -1.01 -6.18
N ALA A 126 4.54 -0.21 -5.10
CA ALA A 126 4.18 1.20 -5.10
C ALA A 126 5.11 2.02 -6.01
N LEU A 127 6.43 1.81 -5.93
CA LEU A 127 7.39 2.50 -6.78
C LEU A 127 7.24 2.08 -8.24
N PHE A 128 7.09 0.79 -8.50
CA PHE A 128 6.84 0.31 -9.86
C PHE A 128 5.61 1.00 -10.47
N ALA A 129 4.47 1.01 -9.77
CA ALA A 129 3.26 1.65 -10.24
C ALA A 129 3.43 3.17 -10.39
N GLY A 130 4.09 3.82 -9.42
CA GLY A 130 4.29 5.27 -9.39
C GLY A 130 5.24 5.79 -10.48
N PHE A 131 6.19 4.97 -10.93
CA PHE A 131 7.15 5.31 -11.99
C PHE A 131 6.86 4.62 -13.32
N ALA A 132 5.88 3.71 -13.40
CA ALA A 132 5.49 3.09 -14.64
C ALA A 132 5.12 4.16 -15.68
N ALA A 133 5.79 4.09 -16.82
CA ALA A 133 5.43 4.93 -17.95
C ALA A 133 4.03 4.53 -18.42
N GLN A 134 3.12 5.50 -18.56
CA GLN A 134 1.91 5.23 -19.32
C GLN A 134 2.32 5.01 -20.77
N ARG A 135 2.03 3.86 -21.31
CA ARG A 135 1.92 3.74 -22.74
C ARG A 135 0.70 4.57 -23.14
N ALA A 136 0.92 5.66 -23.86
CA ALA A 136 -0.15 6.39 -24.50
C ALA A 136 -0.84 5.42 -25.48
N TYR A 137 -1.90 4.80 -25.00
CA TYR A 137 -2.77 3.98 -25.83
C TYR A 137 -3.56 4.97 -26.69
N GLY A 138 -3.12 5.21 -27.94
CA GLY A 138 -3.90 5.97 -28.92
C GLY A 138 -3.20 7.11 -29.65
N GLN A 139 -1.87 7.16 -29.75
CA GLN A 139 -1.16 8.14 -30.60
C GLN A 139 -0.77 7.60 -31.99
N ASP A 140 -1.15 6.39 -32.33
CA ASP A 140 -0.87 5.81 -33.65
C ASP A 140 -2.16 5.76 -34.51
N ARG A 141 -2.78 6.94 -34.74
CA ARG A 141 -3.74 7.09 -35.85
C ARG A 141 -3.72 8.51 -36.38
#